data_bf8de8c3a6c42e8987a86ceca277f1cd
#
_entry.id   bf8de8c3a6c42e8987a86ceca277f1cd
#
_cell.length_a   1.000
_cell.length_b   1.000
_cell.length_c   1.000
_cell.angle_alpha   90.00
_cell.angle_beta   90.00
_cell.angle_gamma   90.00
#
_symmetry.space_group_name_H-M   'P 1'
#
loop_
_entity.id
_entity.type
_entity.pdbx_description
1 polymer ?
#
loop_
_entity_poly.entity_id
_entity_poly.type
_entity_poly.pdbx_seq_one_letter_code
_entity_poly.pdbx_strand_id
1 'polypeptide(L)'
;MTRRFSIEAATDLAARAVRVAGASDAATLSLARATVSANAHGKGSSGFSHLMDYLGALRAGRIIGDAEPVVSSPAPAAIHCDARGGIAQLGFDRAFDDLRRRAETFGLALFAQNGSYTTGELGYYPRRLADAGLVAFAVTSGPALMTAPGAKTPVYCTNPIAFAAPLDEGAPLLIDQASSATAFVQLRHYAERGETLPSGWAVDGDGQPTTDPNAALRGALLAFGGARGANIALLVEVMAAGLAGANWALDAPSFTSGDRSPGAGLLVIAIAPALLAPDFPQRLRLQLDRLAKLGVHIPGRHAAATEIELPEALAAEIERAGAP
;
A
#
# COMPACT_ATOMS: atom_id res chain seq x y z
N MET A 1 -5.80 -16.18 21.26
CA MET A 1 -6.25 -15.02 22.07
C MET A 1 -5.88 -13.75 21.33
N THR A 2 -6.71 -12.70 21.42
CA THR A 2 -6.45 -11.36 20.86
C THR A 2 -6.41 -10.32 21.97
N ARG A 3 -5.67 -9.24 21.76
CA ARG A 3 -5.65 -8.05 22.64
C ARG A 3 -6.27 -6.87 21.89
N ARG A 4 -6.97 -6.02 22.64
CA ARG A 4 -7.60 -4.80 22.11
C ARG A 4 -6.83 -3.58 22.56
N PHE A 5 -6.71 -2.63 21.65
CA PHE A 5 -6.03 -1.35 21.86
C PHE A 5 -6.93 -0.24 21.32
N SER A 6 -7.03 0.87 22.04
CA SER A 6 -7.55 2.10 21.44
C SER A 6 -6.65 2.53 20.26
N ILE A 7 -7.15 3.36 19.36
CA ILE A 7 -6.34 3.91 18.25
C ILE A 7 -5.09 4.60 18.78
N GLU A 8 -5.20 5.36 19.87
CA GLU A 8 -4.07 6.04 20.51
C GLU A 8 -3.04 5.03 21.05
N ALA A 9 -3.48 4.05 21.85
CA ALA A 9 -2.59 3.03 22.41
C ALA A 9 -1.91 2.18 21.33
N ALA A 10 -2.62 1.86 20.23
CA ALA A 10 -2.06 1.16 19.08
C ALA A 10 -1.01 2.03 18.35
N THR A 11 -1.27 3.33 18.22
CA THR A 11 -0.32 4.26 17.62
C THR A 11 0.95 4.38 18.47
N ASP A 12 0.81 4.49 19.78
CA ASP A 12 1.95 4.53 20.70
C ASP A 12 2.75 3.23 20.70
N LEU A 13 2.07 2.09 20.61
CA LEU A 13 2.72 0.78 20.50
C LEU A 13 3.60 0.70 19.24
N ALA A 14 3.03 1.06 18.08
CA ALA A 14 3.76 1.10 16.82
C ALA A 14 4.92 2.11 16.87
N ALA A 15 4.66 3.32 17.36
CA ALA A 15 5.66 4.40 17.42
C ALA A 15 6.87 4.04 18.29
N ARG A 16 6.66 3.40 19.44
CA ARG A 16 7.77 2.92 20.28
C ARG A 16 8.64 1.94 19.54
N ALA A 17 8.05 0.93 18.89
CA ALA A 17 8.80 -0.07 18.15
C ALA A 17 9.59 0.52 16.97
N VAL A 18 8.99 1.45 16.23
CA VAL A 18 9.61 2.12 15.07
C VAL A 18 10.79 3.02 15.53
N ARG A 19 10.61 3.76 16.62
CA ARG A 19 11.67 4.62 17.19
C ARG A 19 12.87 3.78 17.68
N VAL A 20 12.61 2.70 18.41
CA VAL A 20 13.68 1.79 18.89
C VAL A 20 14.40 1.12 17.71
N ALA A 21 13.71 0.88 16.60
CA ALA A 21 14.33 0.35 15.39
C ALA A 21 15.20 1.37 14.63
N GLY A 22 15.24 2.64 15.05
CA GLY A 22 16.18 3.66 14.53
C GLY A 22 15.54 4.69 13.58
N ALA A 23 14.22 4.84 13.58
CA ALA A 23 13.56 5.88 12.78
C ALA A 23 13.54 7.25 13.50
N SER A 24 13.60 8.33 12.71
CA SER A 24 13.37 9.70 13.20
C SER A 24 11.95 9.86 13.74
N ASP A 25 11.69 10.89 14.55
CA ASP A 25 10.35 11.16 15.07
C ASP A 25 9.31 11.37 13.95
N ALA A 26 9.69 12.05 12.88
CA ALA A 26 8.81 12.27 11.73
C ALA A 26 8.45 10.95 11.02
N ALA A 27 9.44 10.13 10.71
CA ALA A 27 9.24 8.81 10.11
C ALA A 27 8.42 7.89 11.03
N THR A 28 8.72 7.93 12.34
CA THR A 28 8.00 7.17 13.37
C THR A 28 6.50 7.49 13.35
N LEU A 29 6.13 8.76 13.40
CA LEU A 29 4.72 9.18 13.41
C LEU A 29 4.00 8.83 12.10
N SER A 30 4.64 9.05 10.95
CA SER A 30 4.08 8.74 9.65
C SER A 30 3.81 7.24 9.49
N LEU A 31 4.77 6.40 9.86
CA LEU A 31 4.61 4.95 9.76
C LEU A 31 3.60 4.40 10.77
N ALA A 32 3.62 4.85 12.02
CA ALA A 32 2.69 4.41 13.05
C ALA A 32 1.23 4.73 12.66
N ARG A 33 0.96 5.95 12.18
CA ARG A 33 -0.38 6.35 11.69
C ARG A 33 -0.85 5.50 10.53
N ALA A 34 0.00 5.25 9.54
CA ALA A 34 -0.35 4.42 8.37
C ALA A 34 -0.60 2.96 8.79
N THR A 35 0.20 2.41 9.69
CA THR A 35 0.04 1.06 10.25
C THR A 35 -1.29 0.89 10.94
N VAL A 36 -1.63 1.80 11.86
CA VAL A 36 -2.89 1.76 12.61
C VAL A 36 -4.08 1.99 11.68
N SER A 37 -3.97 2.93 10.73
CA SER A 37 -5.00 3.17 9.72
C SER A 37 -5.30 1.91 8.91
N ALA A 38 -4.29 1.17 8.45
CA ALA A 38 -4.47 -0.08 7.73
C ALA A 38 -5.27 -1.11 8.56
N ASN A 39 -4.90 -1.30 9.83
CA ASN A 39 -5.63 -2.20 10.72
C ASN A 39 -7.07 -1.75 10.98
N ALA A 40 -7.29 -0.45 11.23
CA ALA A 40 -8.62 0.11 11.46
C ALA A 40 -9.56 -0.11 10.25
N HIS A 41 -9.03 -0.22 9.04
CA HIS A 41 -9.77 -0.52 7.80
C HIS A 41 -9.75 -2.01 7.41
N GLY A 42 -9.40 -2.91 8.35
CA GLY A 42 -9.42 -4.37 8.12
C GLY A 42 -8.28 -4.88 7.22
N LYS A 43 -7.23 -4.09 7.01
CA LYS A 43 -6.04 -4.44 6.22
C LYS A 43 -4.85 -4.80 7.11
N GLY A 44 -5.08 -5.64 8.13
CA GLY A 44 -4.06 -6.01 9.12
C GLY A 44 -2.78 -6.60 8.53
N SER A 45 -2.86 -7.29 7.39
CA SER A 45 -1.69 -7.79 6.65
C SER A 45 -0.76 -6.69 6.13
N SER A 46 -1.29 -5.50 5.84
CA SER A 46 -0.52 -4.30 5.44
C SER A 46 -0.34 -3.32 6.61
N GLY A 47 -0.88 -3.66 7.78
CA GLY A 47 -0.77 -2.91 9.03
C GLY A 47 0.28 -3.51 9.97
N PHE A 48 -0.13 -3.92 11.16
CA PHE A 48 0.80 -4.42 12.20
C PHE A 48 1.59 -5.66 11.79
N SER A 49 1.03 -6.56 10.96
CA SER A 49 1.81 -7.70 10.44
C SER A 49 2.98 -7.24 9.56
N HIS A 50 2.75 -6.23 8.71
CA HIS A 50 3.79 -5.65 7.86
C HIS A 50 4.74 -4.70 8.61
N LEU A 51 4.32 -4.17 9.77
CA LEU A 51 5.20 -3.39 10.63
C LEU A 51 6.46 -4.16 11.00
N MET A 52 6.36 -5.47 11.21
CA MET A 52 7.53 -6.30 11.53
C MET A 52 8.58 -6.30 10.40
N ASP A 53 8.15 -6.28 9.14
CA ASP A 53 9.07 -6.13 7.99
C ASP A 53 9.76 -4.76 8.00
N TYR A 54 9.05 -3.69 8.34
CA TYR A 54 9.63 -2.34 8.50
C TYR A 54 10.67 -2.30 9.63
N LEU A 55 10.36 -2.89 10.79
CA LEU A 55 11.30 -2.95 11.92
C LEU A 55 12.56 -3.72 11.56
N GLY A 56 12.40 -4.87 10.89
CA GLY A 56 13.53 -5.65 10.37
C GLY A 56 14.35 -4.89 9.32
N ALA A 57 13.70 -4.13 8.45
CA ALA A 57 14.35 -3.34 7.42
C ALA A 57 15.12 -2.14 7.99
N LEU A 58 14.58 -1.45 9.00
CA LEU A 58 15.28 -0.38 9.73
C LEU A 58 16.57 -0.91 10.38
N ARG A 59 16.46 -2.01 11.13
CA ARG A 59 17.62 -2.62 11.80
C ARG A 59 18.69 -3.15 10.85
N ALA A 60 18.28 -3.59 9.65
CA ALA A 60 19.16 -4.10 8.60
C ALA A 60 19.71 -3.01 7.66
N GLY A 61 19.34 -1.74 7.86
CA GLY A 61 19.78 -0.63 7.00
C GLY A 61 19.10 -0.57 5.62
N ARG A 62 18.08 -1.41 5.35
CA ARG A 62 17.29 -1.30 4.12
C ARG A 62 16.37 -0.08 4.11
N ILE A 63 16.06 0.46 5.28
CA ILE A 63 15.42 1.77 5.44
C ILE A 63 16.40 2.69 6.14
N ILE A 64 16.62 3.86 5.56
CA ILE A 64 17.35 4.95 6.22
C ILE A 64 16.35 5.64 7.14
N GLY A 65 16.45 5.37 8.45
CA GLY A 65 15.45 5.75 9.43
C GLY A 65 15.31 7.26 9.66
N ASP A 66 16.37 8.02 9.41
CA ASP A 66 16.44 9.49 9.51
C ASP A 66 16.43 10.20 8.15
N ALA A 67 16.10 9.47 7.07
CA ALA A 67 16.01 10.07 5.75
C ALA A 67 14.93 11.17 5.72
N GLU A 68 15.33 12.38 5.32
CA GLU A 68 14.40 13.46 5.01
C GLU A 68 14.08 13.47 3.52
N PRO A 69 12.80 13.29 3.13
CA PRO A 69 12.38 13.31 1.74
C PRO A 69 12.64 14.66 1.09
N VAL A 70 13.12 14.64 -0.14
CA VAL A 70 13.31 15.87 -0.94
C VAL A 70 12.13 16.05 -1.86
N VAL A 71 11.31 17.06 -1.56
CA VAL A 71 10.12 17.40 -2.36
C VAL A 71 10.46 18.53 -3.33
N SER A 72 10.10 18.36 -4.59
CA SER A 72 10.32 19.33 -5.66
C SER A 72 9.06 19.49 -6.52
N SER A 73 9.01 20.55 -7.31
CA SER A 73 7.86 20.91 -8.16
C SER A 73 8.31 21.09 -9.60
N PRO A 74 8.40 20.04 -10.40
CA PRO A 74 8.83 20.15 -11.80
C PRO A 74 7.83 20.88 -12.69
N ALA A 75 6.56 20.95 -12.29
CA ALA A 75 5.50 21.71 -12.95
C ALA A 75 4.44 22.16 -11.94
N PRO A 76 3.58 23.16 -12.25
CA PRO A 76 2.58 23.67 -11.31
C PRO A 76 1.63 22.62 -10.73
N ALA A 77 1.23 21.62 -11.52
CA ALA A 77 0.35 20.53 -11.09
C ALA A 77 1.11 19.23 -10.75
N ALA A 78 2.45 19.23 -10.71
CA ALA A 78 3.25 18.05 -10.44
C ALA A 78 4.17 18.28 -9.23
N ILE A 79 4.20 17.28 -8.35
CA ILE A 79 5.09 17.19 -7.20
C ILE A 79 5.93 15.93 -7.37
N HIS A 80 7.24 16.05 -7.26
CA HIS A 80 8.16 14.92 -7.22
C HIS A 80 8.81 14.83 -5.85
N CYS A 81 8.95 13.61 -5.34
CA CYS A 81 9.56 13.33 -4.04
C CYS A 81 10.62 12.23 -4.18
N ASP A 82 11.84 12.51 -3.77
CA ASP A 82 12.85 11.49 -3.53
C ASP A 82 12.82 11.13 -2.04
N ALA A 83 12.41 9.89 -1.71
CA ALA A 83 12.34 9.41 -0.33
C ALA A 83 13.72 9.07 0.26
N ARG A 84 14.79 9.09 -0.53
CA ARG A 84 16.19 8.92 -0.10
C ARG A 84 16.46 7.65 0.70
N GLY A 85 15.80 6.55 0.35
CA GLY A 85 15.89 5.28 1.08
C GLY A 85 15.02 5.20 2.35
N GLY A 86 14.21 6.22 2.62
CA GLY A 86 13.27 6.25 3.74
C GLY A 86 11.95 5.54 3.45
N ILE A 87 10.94 5.89 4.22
CA ILE A 87 9.57 5.34 4.10
C ILE A 87 8.71 6.18 3.16
N ALA A 88 7.80 5.55 2.42
CA ALA A 88 6.93 6.24 1.48
C ALA A 88 5.94 7.19 2.17
N GLN A 89 5.47 6.82 3.36
CA GLN A 89 4.47 7.55 4.12
C GLN A 89 4.94 8.97 4.47
N LEU A 90 6.21 9.14 4.87
CA LEU A 90 6.75 10.45 5.23
C LEU A 90 6.82 11.39 4.02
N GLY A 91 7.24 10.90 2.86
CA GLY A 91 7.28 11.72 1.63
C GLY A 91 5.89 12.20 1.22
N PHE A 92 4.89 11.34 1.31
CA PHE A 92 3.50 11.72 1.04
C PHE A 92 2.97 12.72 2.09
N ASP A 93 3.28 12.54 3.39
CA ASP A 93 2.88 13.48 4.44
C ASP A 93 3.46 14.86 4.20
N ARG A 94 4.72 14.98 3.76
CA ARG A 94 5.38 16.25 3.41
C ARG A 94 4.72 16.95 2.21
N ALA A 95 4.12 16.20 1.30
CA ALA A 95 3.52 16.72 0.08
C ALA A 95 1.99 16.88 0.17
N PHE A 96 1.31 16.31 1.18
CA PHE A 96 -0.14 16.15 1.21
C PHE A 96 -0.92 17.45 1.03
N ASP A 97 -0.62 18.48 1.82
CA ASP A 97 -1.35 19.75 1.77
C ASP A 97 -1.09 20.50 0.45
N ASP A 98 0.12 20.41 -0.08
CA ASP A 98 0.47 21.02 -1.37
C ASP A 98 -0.22 20.28 -2.53
N LEU A 99 -0.25 18.95 -2.51
CA LEU A 99 -0.96 18.13 -3.49
C LEU A 99 -2.46 18.46 -3.52
N ARG A 100 -3.10 18.53 -2.33
CA ARG A 100 -4.50 18.90 -2.18
C ARG A 100 -4.78 20.29 -2.76
N ARG A 101 -4.03 21.31 -2.33
CA ARG A 101 -4.18 22.69 -2.79
C ARG A 101 -4.02 22.81 -4.31
N ARG A 102 -3.05 22.12 -4.89
CA ARG A 102 -2.84 22.13 -6.35
C ARG A 102 -3.99 21.47 -7.10
N ALA A 103 -4.49 20.33 -6.61
CA ALA A 103 -5.65 19.68 -7.21
C ALA A 103 -6.88 20.60 -7.18
N GLU A 104 -7.13 21.29 -6.07
CA GLU A 104 -8.20 22.27 -5.93
C GLU A 104 -8.01 23.49 -6.88
N THR A 105 -6.76 23.90 -7.11
CA THR A 105 -6.45 25.07 -7.95
C THR A 105 -6.52 24.74 -9.44
N PHE A 106 -5.95 23.61 -9.87
CA PHE A 106 -5.79 23.25 -11.28
C PHE A 106 -6.78 22.18 -11.77
N GLY A 107 -7.64 21.67 -10.89
CA GLY A 107 -8.58 20.58 -11.17
C GLY A 107 -7.96 19.20 -11.04
N LEU A 108 -6.63 19.11 -11.13
CA LEU A 108 -5.84 17.87 -11.10
C LEU A 108 -4.45 18.19 -10.58
N ALA A 109 -3.88 17.31 -9.76
CA ALA A 109 -2.46 17.32 -9.40
C ALA A 109 -1.88 15.92 -9.31
N LEU A 110 -0.57 15.81 -9.55
CA LEU A 110 0.20 14.58 -9.57
C LEU A 110 1.27 14.62 -8.46
N PHE A 111 1.37 13.55 -7.69
CA PHE A 111 2.48 13.26 -6.79
C PHE A 111 3.19 11.99 -7.28
N ALA A 112 4.49 12.08 -7.55
CA ALA A 112 5.34 10.97 -7.93
C ALA A 112 6.50 10.85 -6.96
N GLN A 113 6.71 9.67 -6.37
CA GLN A 113 7.78 9.42 -5.40
C GLN A 113 8.60 8.20 -5.80
N ASN A 114 9.91 8.29 -5.61
CA ASN A 114 10.85 7.19 -5.76
C ASN A 114 11.69 6.98 -4.50
N GLY A 115 12.55 5.98 -4.54
CA GLY A 115 13.57 5.74 -3.52
C GLY A 115 13.00 5.34 -2.16
N SER A 116 11.77 4.83 -2.07
CA SER A 116 11.16 4.38 -0.81
C SER A 116 11.31 2.87 -0.58
N TYR A 117 11.15 2.43 0.67
CA TYR A 117 11.16 1.00 1.01
C TYR A 117 9.92 0.29 0.46
N THR A 118 8.77 0.47 1.07
CA THR A 118 7.46 0.00 0.60
C THR A 118 6.40 1.01 0.97
N THR A 119 5.19 0.89 0.40
CA THR A 119 4.11 1.85 0.62
C THR A 119 3.14 1.45 1.73
N GLY A 120 3.21 0.21 2.24
CA GLY A 120 2.20 -0.33 3.14
C GLY A 120 0.86 -0.55 2.43
N GLU A 121 -0.25 -0.21 3.09
CA GLU A 121 -1.59 -0.20 2.47
C GLU A 121 -1.66 0.90 1.40
N LEU A 122 -1.88 0.53 0.15
CA LEU A 122 -1.95 1.52 -0.92
C LEU A 122 -3.20 2.39 -0.81
N GLY A 123 -4.32 1.84 -0.33
CA GLY A 123 -5.56 2.57 -0.09
C GLY A 123 -5.43 3.73 0.90
N TYR A 124 -4.42 3.74 1.76
CA TYR A 124 -4.13 4.82 2.70
C TYR A 124 -4.00 6.19 2.01
N TYR A 125 -3.31 6.24 0.88
CA TYR A 125 -3.02 7.50 0.16
C TYR A 125 -4.27 8.12 -0.47
N PRO A 126 -5.02 7.41 -1.35
CA PRO A 126 -6.22 7.99 -1.96
C PRO A 126 -7.36 8.19 -0.96
N ARG A 127 -7.48 7.36 0.09
CA ARG A 127 -8.49 7.56 1.14
C ARG A 127 -8.34 8.90 1.83
N ARG A 128 -7.13 9.29 2.25
CA ARG A 128 -6.86 10.59 2.87
C ARG A 128 -7.23 11.77 1.97
N LEU A 129 -7.01 11.64 0.67
CA LEU A 129 -7.43 12.66 -0.29
C LEU A 129 -8.95 12.68 -0.48
N ALA A 130 -9.60 11.53 -0.45
CA ALA A 130 -11.06 11.44 -0.50
C ALA A 130 -11.72 12.01 0.75
N ASP A 131 -11.14 11.78 1.94
CA ASP A 131 -11.56 12.44 3.20
C ASP A 131 -11.41 13.97 3.13
N ALA A 132 -10.50 14.46 2.28
CA ALA A 132 -10.32 15.89 1.98
C ALA A 132 -11.15 16.39 0.77
N GLY A 133 -12.11 15.60 0.27
CA GLY A 133 -13.03 15.99 -0.79
C GLY A 133 -12.54 15.76 -2.23
N LEU A 134 -11.42 15.08 -2.42
CA LEU A 134 -10.83 14.82 -3.73
C LEU A 134 -11.09 13.39 -4.20
N VAL A 135 -11.27 13.17 -5.50
CA VAL A 135 -11.13 11.84 -6.10
C VAL A 135 -9.64 11.55 -6.25
N ALA A 136 -9.20 10.38 -5.87
CA ALA A 136 -7.78 10.04 -5.99
C ALA A 136 -7.55 8.62 -6.50
N PHE A 137 -6.45 8.47 -7.23
CA PHE A 137 -5.95 7.19 -7.75
C PHE A 137 -4.48 7.05 -7.35
N ALA A 138 -4.09 5.87 -6.89
CA ALA A 138 -2.73 5.57 -6.48
C ALA A 138 -2.26 4.25 -7.06
N VAL A 139 -0.98 4.17 -7.42
CA VAL A 139 -0.28 2.96 -7.87
C VAL A 139 1.08 2.87 -7.23
N THR A 140 1.55 1.64 -6.99
CA THR A 140 2.91 1.39 -6.48
C THR A 140 3.50 0.13 -7.10
N SER A 141 4.81 0.10 -7.21
CA SER A 141 5.60 -1.05 -7.66
C SER A 141 6.56 -1.50 -6.56
N GLY A 142 7.27 -2.58 -6.81
CA GLY A 142 8.30 -3.13 -5.91
C GLY A 142 8.99 -4.33 -6.55
N PRO A 143 9.74 -5.15 -5.79
CA PRO A 143 10.45 -6.32 -6.32
C PRO A 143 9.54 -7.32 -7.02
N ALA A 144 10.05 -8.01 -8.04
CA ALA A 144 9.30 -8.99 -8.81
C ALA A 144 8.83 -10.16 -7.94
N LEU A 145 7.51 -10.40 -7.91
CA LEU A 145 6.81 -11.46 -7.16
C LEU A 145 5.79 -12.21 -8.01
N MET A 146 5.39 -11.63 -9.15
CA MET A 146 4.32 -12.13 -9.99
C MET A 146 4.82 -12.35 -11.41
N THR A 147 4.44 -13.48 -12.00
CA THR A 147 4.70 -13.76 -13.40
C THR A 147 3.57 -13.27 -14.32
N ALA A 148 3.85 -13.19 -15.61
CA ALA A 148 2.89 -12.83 -16.66
C ALA A 148 2.79 -13.97 -17.69
N PRO A 149 1.70 -14.05 -18.48
CA PRO A 149 1.57 -15.03 -19.55
C PRO A 149 2.79 -15.02 -20.50
N GLY A 150 3.40 -16.19 -20.66
CA GLY A 150 4.63 -16.36 -21.45
C GLY A 150 5.94 -16.29 -20.65
N ALA A 151 5.93 -15.74 -19.44
CA ALA A 151 7.06 -15.75 -18.53
C ALA A 151 6.96 -16.93 -17.54
N LYS A 152 8.09 -17.51 -17.15
CA LYS A 152 8.19 -18.59 -16.15
C LYS A 152 8.64 -18.09 -14.79
N THR A 153 9.30 -16.95 -14.75
CA THR A 153 9.84 -16.31 -13.54
C THR A 153 9.05 -15.05 -13.19
N PRO A 154 9.15 -14.55 -11.96
CA PRO A 154 8.56 -13.25 -11.58
C PRO A 154 9.11 -12.13 -12.46
N VAL A 155 8.23 -11.25 -12.94
CA VAL A 155 8.57 -10.09 -13.79
C VAL A 155 7.97 -8.79 -13.26
N TYR A 156 6.92 -8.84 -12.45
CA TYR A 156 6.28 -7.71 -11.80
C TYR A 156 6.20 -7.94 -10.29
N CYS A 157 6.09 -6.88 -9.51
CA CYS A 157 5.54 -6.96 -8.16
C CYS A 157 4.04 -7.31 -8.23
N THR A 158 3.33 -7.31 -7.12
CA THR A 158 1.85 -7.43 -7.12
C THR A 158 1.15 -6.23 -7.75
N ASN A 159 1.90 -5.17 -8.01
CA ASN A 159 1.53 -3.94 -8.72
C ASN A 159 0.09 -3.50 -8.45
N PRO A 160 -0.23 -3.11 -7.20
CA PRO A 160 -1.59 -2.76 -6.82
C PRO A 160 -2.03 -1.42 -7.38
N ILE A 161 -3.35 -1.30 -7.51
CA ILE A 161 -4.06 -0.04 -7.76
C ILE A 161 -4.96 0.28 -6.58
N ALA A 162 -5.06 1.56 -6.23
CA ALA A 162 -6.05 2.03 -5.28
C ALA A 162 -6.76 3.27 -5.83
N PHE A 163 -8.06 3.35 -5.57
CA PHE A 163 -8.92 4.45 -5.99
C PHE A 163 -9.84 4.81 -4.84
N ALA A 164 -9.98 6.11 -4.54
CA ALA A 164 -10.97 6.57 -3.58
C ALA A 164 -11.74 7.77 -4.13
N ALA A 165 -12.99 7.88 -3.72
CA ALA A 165 -13.87 8.98 -4.09
C ALA A 165 -14.72 9.43 -2.89
N PRO A 166 -14.86 10.76 -2.67
CA PRO A 166 -15.60 11.30 -1.54
C PRO A 166 -17.11 11.06 -1.70
N LEU A 167 -17.77 10.85 -0.58
CA LEU A 167 -19.22 10.87 -0.46
C LEU A 167 -19.62 12.07 0.41
N ASP A 168 -20.86 12.54 0.26
CA ASP A 168 -21.42 13.59 1.11
C ASP A 168 -21.73 13.11 2.53
N GLU A 169 -21.86 11.78 2.71
CA GLU A 169 -22.09 11.13 4.00
C GLU A 169 -21.36 9.79 4.07
N GLY A 170 -20.78 9.48 5.23
CA GLY A 170 -20.12 8.21 5.51
C GLY A 170 -18.69 8.10 4.98
N ALA A 171 -18.14 6.88 5.02
CA ALA A 171 -16.79 6.62 4.54
C ALA A 171 -16.72 6.70 3.00
N PRO A 172 -15.60 7.18 2.43
CA PRO A 172 -15.43 7.28 0.98
C PRO A 172 -15.51 5.90 0.31
N LEU A 173 -15.89 5.89 -0.98
CA LEU A 173 -15.65 4.70 -1.81
C LEU A 173 -14.14 4.45 -1.84
N LEU A 174 -13.74 3.20 -1.58
CA LEU A 174 -12.34 2.78 -1.64
C LEU A 174 -12.22 1.44 -2.37
N ILE A 175 -11.49 1.44 -3.46
CA ILE A 175 -11.01 0.23 -4.15
C ILE A 175 -9.52 0.15 -3.88
N ASP A 176 -9.03 -0.98 -3.36
CA ASP A 176 -7.61 -1.26 -3.13
C ASP A 176 -7.36 -2.74 -3.41
N GLN A 177 -6.68 -3.03 -4.51
CA GLN A 177 -6.49 -4.39 -5.00
C GLN A 177 -5.14 -4.56 -5.70
N ALA A 178 -4.57 -5.76 -5.56
CA ALA A 178 -3.40 -6.19 -6.32
C ALA A 178 -3.76 -6.54 -7.77
N SER A 179 -2.76 -6.55 -8.66
CA SER A 179 -2.85 -7.14 -10.00
C SER A 179 -2.64 -8.65 -10.01
N SER A 180 -2.19 -9.21 -8.88
CA SER A 180 -2.06 -10.67 -8.68
C SER A 180 -3.38 -11.31 -8.27
N ALA A 181 -3.50 -12.62 -8.48
CA ALA A 181 -4.68 -13.41 -8.09
C ALA A 181 -4.91 -13.42 -6.57
N THR A 182 -3.85 -13.24 -5.79
CA THR A 182 -3.89 -13.11 -4.32
C THR A 182 -2.74 -12.25 -3.83
N ALA A 183 -2.79 -11.79 -2.56
CA ALA A 183 -1.68 -11.11 -1.93
C ALA A 183 -0.55 -12.09 -1.59
N PHE A 184 0.71 -11.68 -1.72
CA PHE A 184 1.87 -12.54 -1.43
C PHE A 184 1.87 -13.08 0.02
N VAL A 185 1.41 -12.28 0.98
CA VAL A 185 1.28 -12.71 2.38
C VAL A 185 0.34 -13.90 2.56
N GLN A 186 -0.64 -14.09 1.68
CA GLN A 186 -1.54 -15.25 1.74
C GLN A 186 -0.79 -16.56 1.50
N LEU A 187 0.21 -16.58 0.61
CA LEU A 187 1.04 -17.78 0.42
C LEU A 187 1.71 -18.21 1.72
N ARG A 188 2.24 -17.25 2.50
CA ARG A 188 2.85 -17.53 3.81
C ARG A 188 1.82 -18.08 4.80
N HIS A 189 0.64 -17.47 4.90
CA HIS A 189 -0.41 -17.94 5.80
C HIS A 189 -0.89 -19.36 5.47
N TYR A 190 -1.01 -19.70 4.18
CA TYR A 190 -1.36 -21.07 3.77
C TYR A 190 -0.24 -22.05 4.12
N ALA A 191 1.03 -21.67 3.91
CA ALA A 191 2.18 -22.49 4.28
C ALA A 191 2.25 -22.75 5.81
N GLU A 192 2.05 -21.70 6.62
CA GLU A 192 2.04 -21.78 8.08
C GLU A 192 0.93 -22.69 8.62
N ARG A 193 -0.23 -22.72 7.95
CA ARG A 193 -1.36 -23.57 8.32
C ARG A 193 -1.31 -24.97 7.72
N GLY A 194 -0.36 -25.24 6.81
CA GLY A 194 -0.28 -26.52 6.09
C GLY A 194 -1.46 -26.74 5.13
N GLU A 195 -2.09 -25.68 4.65
CA GLU A 195 -3.24 -25.70 3.74
C GLU A 195 -2.80 -25.61 2.28
N THR A 196 -3.60 -26.18 1.37
CA THR A 196 -3.35 -26.05 -0.09
C THR A 196 -3.92 -24.76 -0.64
N LEU A 197 -3.19 -24.14 -1.58
CA LEU A 197 -3.67 -22.94 -2.28
C LEU A 197 -4.83 -23.25 -3.23
N PRO A 198 -5.73 -22.29 -3.46
CA PRO A 198 -6.64 -22.34 -4.58
C PRO A 198 -5.88 -22.43 -5.92
N SER A 199 -6.42 -23.22 -6.86
CA SER A 199 -5.88 -23.30 -8.22
C SER A 199 -5.87 -21.93 -8.91
N GLY A 200 -4.82 -21.66 -9.69
CA GLY A 200 -4.68 -20.41 -10.45
C GLY A 200 -4.10 -19.23 -9.66
N TRP A 201 -3.55 -19.47 -8.46
CA TRP A 201 -2.91 -18.42 -7.66
C TRP A 201 -1.41 -18.29 -7.91
N ALA A 202 -0.74 -19.39 -8.20
CA ALA A 202 0.72 -19.40 -8.28
C ALA A 202 1.28 -20.46 -9.24
N VAL A 203 2.55 -20.29 -9.58
CA VAL A 203 3.41 -21.28 -10.19
C VAL A 203 4.58 -21.61 -9.26
N ASP A 204 5.18 -22.78 -9.43
CA ASP A 204 6.41 -23.19 -8.74
C ASP A 204 7.67 -22.56 -9.36
N GLY A 205 8.85 -22.97 -8.87
CA GLY A 205 10.14 -22.49 -9.37
C GLY A 205 10.46 -22.84 -10.84
N ASP A 206 9.77 -23.84 -11.40
CA ASP A 206 9.89 -24.24 -12.81
C ASP A 206 8.83 -23.57 -13.70
N GLY A 207 7.98 -22.73 -13.12
CA GLY A 207 6.90 -22.03 -13.80
C GLY A 207 5.66 -22.89 -14.06
N GLN A 208 5.51 -24.04 -13.35
CA GLN A 208 4.36 -24.90 -13.48
C GLN A 208 3.27 -24.50 -12.45
N PRO A 209 1.97 -24.57 -12.82
CA PRO A 209 0.89 -24.32 -11.87
C PRO A 209 1.01 -25.17 -10.61
N THR A 210 0.89 -24.55 -9.44
CA THR A 210 0.99 -25.26 -8.16
C THR A 210 -0.10 -24.85 -7.18
N THR A 211 -0.49 -25.79 -6.32
CA THR A 211 -1.34 -25.55 -5.13
C THR A 211 -0.57 -25.77 -3.82
N ASP A 212 0.71 -26.14 -3.92
CA ASP A 212 1.60 -26.21 -2.76
C ASP A 212 2.14 -24.81 -2.42
N PRO A 213 1.82 -24.24 -1.22
CA PRO A 213 2.25 -22.92 -0.86
C PRO A 213 3.78 -22.80 -0.72
N ASN A 214 4.49 -23.87 -0.33
CA ASN A 214 5.94 -23.83 -0.25
C ASN A 214 6.62 -23.82 -1.63
N ALA A 215 6.04 -24.52 -2.61
CA ALA A 215 6.48 -24.44 -3.99
C ALA A 215 6.20 -23.05 -4.58
N ALA A 216 5.01 -22.48 -4.30
CA ALA A 216 4.62 -21.13 -4.73
C ALA A 216 5.51 -20.02 -4.15
N LEU A 217 5.96 -20.14 -2.90
CA LEU A 217 6.90 -19.20 -2.26
C LEU A 217 8.30 -19.19 -2.93
N ARG A 218 8.67 -20.27 -3.62
CA ARG A 218 9.90 -20.36 -4.43
C ARG A 218 9.68 -20.03 -5.91
N GLY A 219 8.43 -19.89 -6.30
CA GLY A 219 8.01 -19.57 -7.67
C GLY A 219 7.49 -18.15 -7.81
N ALA A 220 6.27 -18.00 -8.32
CA ALA A 220 5.66 -16.69 -8.55
C ALA A 220 4.14 -16.74 -8.38
N LEU A 221 3.56 -15.59 -8.00
CA LEU A 221 2.13 -15.36 -8.10
C LEU A 221 1.68 -15.32 -9.57
N LEU A 222 0.43 -15.62 -9.82
CA LEU A 222 -0.23 -15.39 -11.11
C LEU A 222 -1.01 -14.07 -11.09
N ALA A 223 -1.13 -13.43 -12.26
CA ALA A 223 -1.97 -12.26 -12.43
C ALA A 223 -3.46 -12.67 -12.42
N PHE A 224 -4.34 -11.86 -11.79
CA PHE A 224 -5.77 -12.10 -11.86
C PHE A 224 -6.26 -12.05 -13.31
N GLY A 225 -7.15 -12.96 -13.72
CA GLY A 225 -7.69 -13.00 -15.08
C GLY A 225 -6.62 -13.11 -16.18
N GLY A 226 -5.43 -13.65 -15.87
CA GLY A 226 -4.36 -13.91 -16.81
C GLY A 226 -3.79 -12.64 -17.46
N ALA A 227 -3.85 -12.54 -18.80
CA ALA A 227 -3.30 -11.39 -19.54
C ALA A 227 -3.92 -10.05 -19.15
N ARG A 228 -5.18 -10.02 -18.70
CA ARG A 228 -5.84 -8.76 -18.30
C ARG A 228 -5.20 -8.17 -17.04
N GLY A 229 -4.98 -8.98 -16.01
CA GLY A 229 -4.27 -8.56 -14.81
C GLY A 229 -2.80 -8.22 -15.08
N ALA A 230 -2.12 -8.98 -15.96
CA ALA A 230 -0.76 -8.68 -16.37
C ALA A 230 -0.64 -7.32 -17.09
N ASN A 231 -1.62 -6.95 -17.92
CA ASN A 231 -1.66 -5.63 -18.55
C ASN A 231 -1.85 -4.51 -17.54
N ILE A 232 -2.66 -4.72 -16.50
CA ILE A 232 -2.79 -3.76 -15.39
C ILE A 232 -1.48 -3.67 -14.63
N ALA A 233 -0.81 -4.79 -14.36
CA ALA A 233 0.51 -4.78 -13.72
C ALA A 233 1.55 -4.00 -14.53
N LEU A 234 1.57 -4.15 -15.85
CA LEU A 234 2.44 -3.38 -16.75
C LEU A 234 2.10 -1.87 -16.69
N LEU A 235 0.82 -1.51 -16.71
CA LEU A 235 0.38 -0.11 -16.55
C LEU A 235 0.91 0.47 -15.24
N VAL A 236 0.73 -0.25 -14.14
CA VAL A 236 1.24 0.16 -12.81
C VAL A 236 2.75 0.29 -12.81
N GLU A 237 3.48 -0.67 -13.42
CA GLU A 237 4.93 -0.64 -13.55
C GLU A 237 5.41 0.63 -14.27
N VAL A 238 4.77 0.97 -15.39
CA VAL A 238 5.09 2.19 -16.16
C VAL A 238 4.83 3.46 -15.33
N MET A 239 3.73 3.50 -14.57
CA MET A 239 3.38 4.67 -13.77
C MET A 239 4.22 4.78 -12.51
N ALA A 240 4.33 3.71 -11.72
CA ALA A 240 4.95 3.76 -10.41
C ALA A 240 6.48 3.61 -10.46
N ALA A 241 7.03 2.81 -11.37
CA ALA A 241 8.47 2.71 -11.55
C ALA A 241 8.94 3.71 -12.62
N GLY A 242 8.38 3.65 -13.82
CA GLY A 242 8.84 4.46 -14.95
C GLY A 242 8.68 5.97 -14.73
N LEU A 243 7.45 6.47 -14.52
CA LEU A 243 7.19 7.90 -14.40
C LEU A 243 7.70 8.50 -13.07
N ALA A 244 7.67 7.73 -11.97
CA ALA A 244 8.21 8.21 -10.71
C ALA A 244 9.74 8.14 -10.64
N GLY A 245 10.41 7.47 -11.58
CA GLY A 245 11.86 7.30 -11.60
C GLY A 245 12.38 6.32 -10.53
N ALA A 246 11.55 5.33 -10.16
CA ALA A 246 11.88 4.29 -9.20
C ALA A 246 12.51 3.06 -9.90
N ASN A 247 12.94 2.07 -9.12
CA ASN A 247 13.44 0.82 -9.66
C ASN A 247 12.32 0.04 -10.37
N TRP A 248 12.62 -0.50 -11.55
CA TRP A 248 11.77 -1.50 -12.17
C TRP A 248 11.72 -2.77 -11.30
N ALA A 249 10.65 -3.55 -11.36
CA ALA A 249 10.50 -4.74 -10.53
C ALA A 249 11.65 -5.74 -10.71
N LEU A 250 12.18 -5.86 -11.92
CA LEU A 250 13.32 -6.73 -12.25
C LEU A 250 14.66 -6.27 -11.65
N ASP A 251 14.80 -4.97 -11.37
CA ASP A 251 16.01 -4.36 -10.84
C ASP A 251 15.91 -4.10 -9.33
N ALA A 252 14.70 -4.14 -8.77
CA ALA A 252 14.44 -3.81 -7.39
C ALA A 252 14.99 -4.90 -6.45
N PRO A 253 15.84 -4.55 -5.45
CA PRO A 253 16.28 -5.47 -4.41
C PRO A 253 15.10 -6.02 -3.60
N SER A 254 15.29 -7.20 -3.01
CA SER A 254 14.30 -7.79 -2.09
C SER A 254 13.97 -6.86 -0.93
N PHE A 255 12.69 -6.78 -0.55
CA PHE A 255 12.29 -6.04 0.65
C PHE A 255 12.51 -6.83 1.96
N THR A 256 12.72 -8.15 1.89
CA THR A 256 12.89 -9.02 3.07
C THR A 256 14.34 -9.45 3.32
N SER A 257 15.23 -9.31 2.36
CA SER A 257 16.62 -9.79 2.45
C SER A 257 17.62 -8.80 1.86
N GLY A 258 18.90 -8.97 2.22
CA GLY A 258 19.97 -8.04 1.83
C GLY A 258 19.98 -6.77 2.68
N ASP A 259 20.72 -5.77 2.22
CA ASP A 259 21.00 -4.49 2.90
C ASP A 259 20.53 -3.26 2.11
N ARG A 260 19.93 -3.45 0.93
CA ARG A 260 19.48 -2.36 0.06
C ARG A 260 17.96 -2.20 0.08
N SER A 261 17.51 -0.94 0.02
CA SER A 261 16.10 -0.62 -0.20
C SER A 261 15.63 -1.13 -1.57
N PRO A 262 14.40 -1.63 -1.70
CA PRO A 262 13.81 -1.93 -3.02
C PRO A 262 13.72 -0.70 -3.92
N GLY A 263 13.77 0.51 -3.37
CA GLY A 263 13.61 1.73 -4.15
C GLY A 263 12.23 1.82 -4.82
N ALA A 264 11.20 1.42 -4.08
CA ALA A 264 9.84 1.37 -4.60
C ALA A 264 9.32 2.75 -5.02
N GLY A 265 8.47 2.75 -6.04
CA GLY A 265 7.80 3.93 -6.54
C GLY A 265 6.35 4.02 -6.08
N LEU A 266 5.86 5.26 -5.91
CA LEU A 266 4.48 5.61 -5.62
C LEU A 266 4.06 6.75 -6.53
N LEU A 267 2.94 6.59 -7.23
CA LEU A 267 2.33 7.68 -7.98
C LEU A 267 0.89 7.85 -7.52
N VAL A 268 0.52 9.10 -7.20
CA VAL A 268 -0.83 9.47 -6.76
C VAL A 268 -1.34 10.61 -7.65
N ILE A 269 -2.56 10.44 -8.16
CA ILE A 269 -3.30 11.47 -8.90
C ILE A 269 -4.46 11.94 -8.01
N ALA A 270 -4.56 13.24 -7.79
CA ALA A 270 -5.65 13.88 -7.06
C ALA A 270 -6.48 14.74 -8.02
N ILE A 271 -7.79 14.63 -7.98
CA ILE A 271 -8.74 15.34 -8.87
C ILE A 271 -9.77 16.07 -8.00
N ALA A 272 -10.02 17.34 -8.29
CA ALA A 272 -11.03 18.13 -7.61
C ALA A 272 -12.41 17.97 -8.32
N PRO A 273 -13.30 17.09 -7.80
CA PRO A 273 -14.56 16.81 -8.49
C PRO A 273 -15.48 18.03 -8.52
N ALA A 274 -15.39 18.90 -7.53
CA ALA A 274 -16.24 20.10 -7.42
C ALA A 274 -16.10 21.06 -8.61
N LEU A 275 -14.94 21.07 -9.29
CA LEU A 275 -14.73 21.89 -10.49
C LEU A 275 -15.40 21.30 -11.74
N LEU A 276 -15.73 20.00 -11.72
CA LEU A 276 -16.34 19.29 -12.85
C LEU A 276 -17.84 19.03 -12.60
N ALA A 277 -18.19 18.61 -11.40
CA ALA A 277 -19.54 18.30 -10.96
C ALA A 277 -19.67 18.64 -9.45
N PRO A 278 -20.17 19.81 -9.10
CA PRO A 278 -20.24 20.26 -7.71
C PRO A 278 -21.04 19.32 -6.78
N ASP A 279 -22.02 18.61 -7.34
CA ASP A 279 -22.86 17.64 -6.65
C ASP A 279 -22.31 16.19 -6.70
N PHE A 280 -21.07 16.00 -7.14
CA PHE A 280 -20.48 14.67 -7.36
C PHE A 280 -20.56 13.75 -6.14
N PRO A 281 -20.21 14.17 -4.89
CA PRO A 281 -20.27 13.28 -3.73
C PRO A 281 -21.67 12.73 -3.47
N GLN A 282 -22.70 13.59 -3.56
CA GLN A 282 -24.10 13.20 -3.42
C GLN A 282 -24.55 12.24 -4.53
N ARG A 283 -24.24 12.58 -5.79
CA ARG A 283 -24.59 11.73 -6.95
C ARG A 283 -23.94 10.36 -6.84
N LEU A 284 -22.68 10.32 -6.42
CA LEU A 284 -21.97 9.06 -6.24
C LEU A 284 -22.64 8.21 -5.14
N ARG A 285 -22.94 8.78 -3.96
CA ARG A 285 -23.63 8.08 -2.89
C ARG A 285 -24.95 7.49 -3.37
N LEU A 286 -25.80 8.29 -4.01
CA LEU A 286 -27.09 7.82 -4.55
C LEU A 286 -26.92 6.67 -5.55
N GLN A 287 -25.89 6.71 -6.40
CA GLN A 287 -25.61 5.62 -7.33
C GLN A 287 -25.14 4.36 -6.60
N LEU A 288 -24.25 4.48 -5.63
CA LEU A 288 -23.77 3.34 -4.84
C LEU A 288 -24.90 2.70 -4.04
N ASP A 289 -25.83 3.49 -3.50
CA ASP A 289 -27.02 2.99 -2.80
C ASP A 289 -27.96 2.22 -3.74
N ARG A 290 -28.12 2.68 -4.99
CA ARG A 290 -28.87 1.93 -6.02
C ARG A 290 -28.19 0.59 -6.34
N LEU A 291 -26.88 0.57 -6.53
CA LEU A 291 -26.11 -0.64 -6.80
C LEU A 291 -26.19 -1.61 -5.63
N ALA A 292 -26.06 -1.13 -4.39
CA ALA A 292 -26.19 -1.95 -3.19
C ALA A 292 -27.57 -2.61 -3.06
N LYS A 293 -28.65 -1.88 -3.39
CA LYS A 293 -30.03 -2.44 -3.44
C LYS A 293 -30.20 -3.54 -4.49
N LEU A 294 -29.35 -3.57 -5.51
CA LEU A 294 -29.30 -4.63 -6.53
C LEU A 294 -28.34 -5.78 -6.14
N GLY A 295 -27.80 -5.77 -4.93
CA GLY A 295 -26.89 -6.81 -4.43
C GLY A 295 -25.42 -6.64 -4.84
N VAL A 296 -25.04 -5.50 -5.43
CA VAL A 296 -23.65 -5.24 -5.80
C VAL A 296 -22.85 -4.93 -4.53
N HIS A 297 -21.75 -5.64 -4.36
CA HIS A 297 -20.78 -5.33 -3.29
C HIS A 297 -20.11 -3.97 -3.54
N ILE A 298 -20.21 -3.07 -2.58
CA ILE A 298 -19.56 -1.76 -2.64
C ILE A 298 -18.33 -1.76 -1.72
N PRO A 299 -17.11 -1.69 -2.27
CA PRO A 299 -15.90 -1.75 -1.48
C PRO A 299 -15.68 -0.46 -0.65
N GLY A 300 -15.01 -0.61 0.49
CA GLY A 300 -14.55 0.52 1.31
C GLY A 300 -15.62 1.21 2.18
N ARG A 301 -16.90 0.81 2.10
CA ARG A 301 -18.01 1.46 2.83
C ARG A 301 -18.07 1.12 4.33
N HIS A 302 -17.06 0.49 4.88
CA HIS A 302 -17.01 0.21 6.31
C HIS A 302 -16.33 1.37 7.04
N ALA A 303 -16.97 1.85 8.11
CA ALA A 303 -16.33 2.79 9.01
C ALA A 303 -15.04 2.17 9.56
N ALA A 304 -14.03 3.01 9.78
CA ALA A 304 -12.82 2.58 10.46
C ALA A 304 -13.18 2.04 11.87
N ALA A 305 -12.54 0.96 12.27
CA ALA A 305 -12.66 0.45 13.61
C ALA A 305 -12.13 1.50 14.63
N THR A 306 -12.81 1.63 15.76
CA THR A 306 -12.42 2.53 16.85
C THR A 306 -11.42 1.88 17.81
N GLU A 307 -11.24 0.57 17.69
CA GLU A 307 -10.26 -0.25 18.42
C GLU A 307 -9.52 -1.17 17.46
N ILE A 308 -8.27 -1.47 17.78
CA ILE A 308 -7.43 -2.39 17.04
C ILE A 308 -7.33 -3.71 17.80
N GLU A 309 -7.70 -4.81 17.15
CA GLU A 309 -7.49 -6.16 17.66
C GLU A 309 -6.22 -6.76 17.04
N LEU A 310 -5.30 -7.21 17.89
CA LEU A 310 -4.07 -7.89 17.47
C LEU A 310 -4.00 -9.30 18.10
N PRO A 311 -3.50 -10.30 17.35
CA PRO A 311 -3.12 -11.56 17.97
C PRO A 311 -2.15 -11.34 19.14
N GLU A 312 -2.33 -12.06 20.26
CA GLU A 312 -1.50 -11.90 21.46
C GLU A 312 0.00 -12.02 21.15
N ALA A 313 0.36 -13.01 20.30
CA ALA A 313 1.76 -13.23 19.91
C ALA A 313 2.35 -12.03 19.19
N LEU A 314 1.61 -11.43 18.24
CA LEU A 314 2.05 -10.25 17.47
C LEU A 314 2.16 -9.03 18.39
N ALA A 315 1.18 -8.80 19.27
CA ALA A 315 1.23 -7.69 20.22
C ALA A 315 2.46 -7.79 21.13
N ALA A 316 2.73 -8.98 21.70
CA ALA A 316 3.90 -9.22 22.53
C ALA A 316 5.22 -9.07 21.77
N GLU A 317 5.26 -9.44 20.48
CA GLU A 317 6.45 -9.27 19.63
C GLU A 317 6.76 -7.79 19.38
N ILE A 318 5.73 -6.98 19.10
CA ILE A 318 5.88 -5.53 18.89
C ILE A 318 6.27 -4.84 20.21
N GLU A 319 5.70 -5.24 21.34
CA GLU A 319 6.09 -4.73 22.66
C GLU A 319 7.57 -4.99 22.95
N ARG A 320 8.04 -6.21 22.70
CA ARG A 320 9.48 -6.55 22.83
C ARG A 320 10.36 -5.72 21.88
N ALA A 321 9.89 -5.50 20.64
CA ALA A 321 10.61 -4.68 19.66
C ALA A 321 10.69 -3.20 20.06
N GLY A 322 9.75 -2.70 20.86
CA GLY A 322 9.70 -1.34 21.39
C GLY A 322 10.23 -1.19 22.82
N ALA A 323 10.79 -2.25 23.40
CA ALA A 323 11.49 -2.18 24.66
C ALA A 323 12.88 -1.51 24.46
N PRO A 324 13.34 -0.66 25.42
CA PRO A 324 14.62 0.04 25.33
C PRO A 324 15.84 -0.91 25.36
#